data_cc51d3b8ba189858af904d8e7ec85d30
#
_entry.id   cc51d3b8ba189858af904d8e7ec85d30
#
_cell.length_a   1.000
_cell.length_b   1.000
_cell.length_c   1.000
_cell.angle_alpha   90.00
_cell.angle_beta   90.00
_cell.angle_gamma   90.00
#
_symmetry.space_group_name_H-M   'P 1'
#
loop_
_entity.id
_entity.type
_entity.pdbx_description
1 polymer ?
#
loop_
_entity_poly.entity_id
_entity_poly.type
_entity_poly.pdbx_seq_one_letter_code
_entity_poly.pdbx_strand_id
1 'polypeptide(L)'
;MHVGGVQIGGGAPVVVQSMTCTDTADAQATLAQVCALAQAGCDIVRVSVPSEAALEGFRTICAESPVPIVADIHFNHKLAIGAVEAGAAKLRINPGNIGDWAKVDAVIDAAGAAGCAIRIGVNAGSLEQDIAERDDLTQPEKLVMSSERFVKHFEYRGFTNIVLSAKAHSVQTTLDTYRALSREIPHVPLHLGVTEAGTKLQGTIKSSVGLGILLSEGIGDTMRVSLTADPVEEPPVAWGILQSLGLRRRGPEIVSCPTCARCQVNLIPIAEEVTERLKNYTAPLSIAVMGCAVNGPGEASDADLGVACGRGQALLFSHGQIIGKVAEDQIVDALMAEVDKLIEEK
;
A
#
# COMPACT_ATOMS: atom_id res chain seq x y z
N MET A 1 4.40 16.34 5.28
CA MET A 1 4.93 16.68 3.93
C MET A 1 3.89 16.35 2.84
N HIS A 2 4.13 16.78 1.58
CA HIS A 2 3.19 16.54 0.47
C HIS A 2 3.90 15.91 -0.73
N VAL A 3 3.19 15.02 -1.44
CA VAL A 3 3.61 14.40 -2.70
C VAL A 3 2.51 14.65 -3.71
N GLY A 4 2.68 15.59 -4.61
CA GLY A 4 1.56 16.14 -5.36
C GLY A 4 0.50 16.68 -4.40
N GLY A 5 -0.75 16.31 -4.55
CA GLY A 5 -1.82 16.69 -3.62
C GLY A 5 -1.95 15.78 -2.37
N VAL A 6 -1.13 14.73 -2.23
CA VAL A 6 -1.26 13.72 -1.17
C VAL A 6 -0.38 14.08 0.03
N GLN A 7 -1.01 14.26 1.21
CA GLN A 7 -0.28 14.47 2.46
C GLN A 7 0.28 13.15 3.00
N ILE A 8 1.54 13.17 3.48
CA ILE A 8 2.21 12.03 4.11
C ILE A 8 2.73 12.49 5.48
N GLY A 9 2.44 11.72 6.52
CA GLY A 9 2.81 12.03 7.90
C GLY A 9 1.99 13.14 8.54
N GLY A 10 2.32 13.50 9.76
CA GLY A 10 1.61 14.54 10.51
C GLY A 10 0.17 14.16 10.86
N GLY A 11 -0.10 12.88 11.09
CA GLY A 11 -1.45 12.38 11.41
C GLY A 11 -2.36 12.16 10.20
N ALA A 12 -1.86 12.33 8.98
CA ALA A 12 -2.60 11.98 7.77
C ALA A 12 -2.80 10.46 7.64
N PRO A 13 -3.84 10.00 6.94
CA PRO A 13 -4.04 8.57 6.70
C PRO A 13 -2.84 7.92 5.99
N VAL A 14 -2.54 6.67 6.34
CA VAL A 14 -1.43 5.91 5.74
C VAL A 14 -1.63 5.79 4.22
N VAL A 15 -0.63 6.21 3.46
CA VAL A 15 -0.69 6.28 2.00
C VAL A 15 -0.32 4.94 1.36
N VAL A 16 -1.18 4.43 0.48
CA VAL A 16 -0.95 3.20 -0.28
C VAL A 16 -0.20 3.50 -1.57
N GLN A 17 0.94 2.85 -1.75
CA GLN A 17 1.77 2.95 -2.96
C GLN A 17 1.99 1.57 -3.56
N SER A 18 1.97 1.46 -4.90
CA SER A 18 2.53 0.34 -5.64
C SER A 18 3.49 0.83 -6.73
N MET A 19 3.94 -0.06 -7.60
CA MET A 19 4.93 0.24 -8.63
C MET A 19 4.59 -0.50 -9.92
N THR A 20 4.75 0.18 -11.06
CA THR A 20 4.62 -0.44 -12.38
C THR A 20 5.75 -1.44 -12.66
N CYS A 21 5.48 -2.42 -13.50
CA CYS A 21 6.47 -3.38 -14.02
C CYS A 21 6.66 -3.30 -15.56
N THR A 22 5.97 -2.38 -16.22
CA THR A 22 6.09 -2.11 -17.65
C THR A 22 7.37 -1.35 -17.99
N ASP A 23 7.79 -1.40 -19.25
CA ASP A 23 8.86 -0.52 -19.74
C ASP A 23 8.36 0.92 -19.81
N THR A 24 9.01 1.81 -19.09
CA THR A 24 8.62 3.23 -19.01
C THR A 24 8.81 3.98 -20.32
N ALA A 25 9.64 3.48 -21.24
CA ALA A 25 9.75 4.01 -22.59
C ALA A 25 8.46 3.79 -23.40
N ASP A 26 7.68 2.76 -23.08
CA ASP A 26 6.29 2.60 -23.55
C ASP A 26 5.34 3.34 -22.60
N ALA A 27 5.16 4.63 -22.88
CA ALA A 27 4.33 5.50 -22.06
C ALA A 27 2.87 5.03 -21.97
N GLN A 28 2.31 4.49 -23.07
CA GLN A 28 0.91 4.05 -23.10
C GLN A 28 0.68 2.82 -22.23
N ALA A 29 1.52 1.80 -22.36
CA ALA A 29 1.42 0.60 -21.56
C ALA A 29 1.62 0.92 -20.07
N THR A 30 2.58 1.80 -19.76
CA THR A 30 2.86 2.19 -18.37
C THR A 30 1.73 3.04 -17.79
N LEU A 31 1.18 3.98 -18.54
CA LEU A 31 0.03 4.78 -18.12
C LEU A 31 -1.21 3.92 -17.88
N ALA A 32 -1.48 2.95 -18.75
CA ALA A 32 -2.58 2.00 -18.54
C ALA A 32 -2.42 1.23 -17.22
N GLN A 33 -1.20 0.78 -16.90
CA GLN A 33 -0.93 0.12 -15.61
C GLN A 33 -1.03 1.09 -14.42
N VAL A 34 -0.60 2.34 -14.55
CA VAL A 34 -0.81 3.39 -13.54
C VAL A 34 -2.29 3.60 -13.27
N CYS A 35 -3.12 3.70 -14.31
CA CYS A 35 -4.57 3.84 -14.17
C CYS A 35 -5.20 2.63 -13.45
N ALA A 36 -4.77 1.42 -13.81
CA ALA A 36 -5.23 0.20 -13.14
C ALA A 36 -4.85 0.16 -11.64
N LEU A 37 -3.62 0.57 -11.31
CA LEU A 37 -3.16 0.70 -9.93
C LEU A 37 -3.94 1.77 -9.14
N ALA A 38 -4.24 2.90 -9.75
CA ALA A 38 -5.06 3.94 -9.14
C ALA A 38 -6.50 3.44 -8.89
N GLN A 39 -7.10 2.73 -9.85
CA GLN A 39 -8.41 2.09 -9.67
C GLN A 39 -8.40 1.04 -8.56
N ALA A 40 -7.32 0.26 -8.45
CA ALA A 40 -7.14 -0.70 -7.36
C ALA A 40 -6.92 -0.03 -5.99
N GLY A 41 -6.73 1.29 -5.95
CA GLY A 41 -6.67 2.08 -4.72
C GLY A 41 -5.28 2.57 -4.33
N CYS A 42 -4.33 2.66 -5.24
CA CYS A 42 -3.09 3.39 -4.98
C CYS A 42 -3.36 4.89 -4.85
N ASP A 43 -2.87 5.51 -3.77
CA ASP A 43 -2.87 6.95 -3.61
C ASP A 43 -1.74 7.61 -4.42
N ILE A 44 -0.62 6.90 -4.61
CA ILE A 44 0.55 7.31 -5.40
C ILE A 44 1.13 6.09 -6.11
N VAL A 45 1.72 6.27 -7.30
CA VAL A 45 2.33 5.16 -8.07
C VAL A 45 3.79 5.46 -8.36
N ARG A 46 4.66 4.43 -8.20
CA ARG A 46 6.08 4.52 -8.51
C ARG A 46 6.35 3.92 -9.89
N VAL A 47 7.16 4.64 -10.68
CA VAL A 47 7.57 4.27 -12.03
C VAL A 47 9.09 4.31 -12.11
N SER A 48 9.73 3.30 -12.68
CA SER A 48 11.19 3.25 -12.85
C SER A 48 11.63 4.16 -13.98
N VAL A 49 12.77 4.87 -13.80
CA VAL A 49 13.38 5.70 -14.85
C VAL A 49 14.83 5.25 -15.06
N PRO A 50 15.06 4.15 -15.80
CA PRO A 50 16.39 3.58 -15.93
C PRO A 50 17.28 4.25 -17.01
N SER A 51 16.71 5.04 -17.92
CA SER A 51 17.40 5.61 -19.08
C SER A 51 16.81 6.95 -19.51
N GLU A 52 17.50 7.65 -20.41
CA GLU A 52 17.01 8.90 -21.03
C GLU A 52 15.77 8.63 -21.90
N ALA A 53 15.70 7.48 -22.58
CA ALA A 53 14.51 7.10 -23.36
C ALA A 53 13.28 6.93 -22.45
N ALA A 54 13.46 6.44 -21.22
CA ALA A 54 12.40 6.33 -20.25
C ALA A 54 11.93 7.70 -19.73
N LEU A 55 12.77 8.76 -19.73
CA LEU A 55 12.37 10.10 -19.31
C LEU A 55 11.28 10.72 -20.18
N GLU A 56 11.31 10.48 -21.50
CA GLU A 56 10.29 10.98 -22.41
C GLU A 56 8.93 10.33 -22.14
N GLY A 57 8.92 9.01 -22.00
CA GLY A 57 7.72 8.28 -21.58
C GLY A 57 7.24 8.72 -20.21
N PHE A 58 8.16 8.91 -19.27
CA PHE A 58 7.86 9.35 -17.90
C PHE A 58 7.19 10.73 -17.86
N ARG A 59 7.58 11.67 -18.73
CA ARG A 59 6.95 13.00 -18.86
C ARG A 59 5.47 12.87 -19.23
N THR A 60 5.16 12.04 -20.24
CA THR A 60 3.78 11.76 -20.64
C THR A 60 2.98 11.13 -19.49
N ILE A 61 3.57 10.15 -18.79
CA ILE A 61 2.94 9.48 -17.66
C ILE A 61 2.62 10.48 -16.54
N CYS A 62 3.55 11.38 -16.19
CA CYS A 62 3.31 12.39 -15.16
C CYS A 62 2.19 13.37 -15.54
N ALA A 63 2.09 13.75 -16.82
CA ALA A 63 1.09 14.70 -17.31
C ALA A 63 -0.34 14.13 -17.33
N GLU A 64 -0.48 12.82 -17.59
CA GLU A 64 -1.77 12.16 -17.82
C GLU A 64 -2.22 11.26 -16.65
N SER A 65 -1.36 11.05 -15.66
CA SER A 65 -1.66 10.18 -14.51
C SER A 65 -2.78 10.74 -13.63
N PRO A 66 -3.75 9.91 -13.21
CA PRO A 66 -4.78 10.30 -12.25
C PRO A 66 -4.25 10.44 -10.80
N VAL A 67 -3.03 10.01 -10.52
CA VAL A 67 -2.40 10.03 -9.19
C VAL A 67 -0.96 10.53 -9.27
N PRO A 68 -0.39 11.10 -8.20
CA PRO A 68 1.00 11.55 -8.19
C PRO A 68 1.99 10.43 -8.52
N ILE A 69 2.98 10.73 -9.36
CA ILE A 69 4.00 9.77 -9.81
C ILE A 69 5.30 9.95 -9.05
N VAL A 70 5.87 8.83 -8.65
CA VAL A 70 7.19 8.73 -8.00
C VAL A 70 8.19 8.17 -8.98
N ALA A 71 9.26 8.91 -9.28
CA ALA A 71 10.37 8.40 -10.09
C ALA A 71 11.30 7.53 -9.25
N ASP A 72 11.54 6.30 -9.70
CA ASP A 72 12.51 5.40 -9.07
C ASP A 72 13.86 5.46 -9.80
N ILE A 73 14.85 6.07 -9.16
CA ILE A 73 16.17 6.31 -9.70
C ILE A 73 17.19 5.47 -8.94
N HIS A 74 18.02 4.71 -9.67
CA HIS A 74 18.99 3.81 -9.03
C HIS A 74 20.40 4.41 -8.92
N PHE A 75 20.98 4.91 -10.03
CA PHE A 75 22.41 5.26 -10.06
C PHE A 75 22.70 6.64 -10.66
N ASN A 76 21.88 7.14 -11.55
CA ASN A 76 22.22 8.32 -12.34
C ASN A 76 21.49 9.57 -11.83
N HIS A 77 22.24 10.49 -11.19
CA HIS A 77 21.71 11.78 -10.71
C HIS A 77 21.08 12.64 -11.81
N LYS A 78 21.58 12.56 -13.08
CA LYS A 78 21.00 13.32 -14.20
C LYS A 78 19.59 12.83 -14.53
N LEU A 79 19.34 11.52 -14.42
CA LEU A 79 17.98 10.97 -14.58
C LEU A 79 17.07 11.44 -13.43
N ALA A 80 17.59 11.60 -12.21
CA ALA A 80 16.82 12.16 -11.11
C ALA A 80 16.40 13.61 -11.39
N ILE A 81 17.33 14.44 -11.85
CA ILE A 81 17.06 15.84 -12.23
C ILE A 81 16.05 15.87 -13.39
N GLY A 82 16.30 15.09 -14.46
CA GLY A 82 15.37 15.00 -15.60
C GLY A 82 13.98 14.51 -15.22
N ALA A 83 13.86 13.61 -14.21
CA ALA A 83 12.54 13.17 -13.72
C ALA A 83 11.81 14.29 -12.95
N VAL A 84 12.52 15.14 -12.21
CA VAL A 84 11.94 16.35 -11.59
C VAL A 84 11.41 17.29 -12.67
N GLU A 85 12.21 17.58 -13.69
CA GLU A 85 11.83 18.41 -14.84
C GLU A 85 10.65 17.82 -15.65
N ALA A 86 10.52 16.49 -15.65
CA ALA A 86 9.42 15.78 -16.28
C ALA A 86 8.14 15.76 -15.44
N GLY A 87 8.14 16.30 -14.21
CA GLY A 87 6.95 16.44 -13.38
C GLY A 87 6.79 15.38 -12.28
N ALA A 88 7.86 14.69 -11.87
CA ALA A 88 7.83 13.79 -10.73
C ALA A 88 7.34 14.50 -9.46
N ALA A 89 6.33 13.96 -8.81
CA ALA A 89 5.85 14.47 -7.51
C ALA A 89 6.79 14.07 -6.36
N LYS A 90 7.50 12.96 -6.53
CA LYS A 90 8.50 12.46 -5.59
C LYS A 90 9.60 11.69 -6.33
N LEU A 91 10.84 11.83 -5.90
CA LEU A 91 11.91 10.93 -6.27
C LEU A 91 12.05 9.80 -5.23
N ARG A 92 12.40 8.61 -5.67
CA ARG A 92 13.00 7.58 -4.81
C ARG A 92 14.43 7.37 -5.23
N ILE A 93 15.34 7.63 -4.34
CA ILE A 93 16.78 7.40 -4.54
C ILE A 93 17.33 6.58 -3.38
N ASN A 94 18.43 5.86 -3.65
CA ASN A 94 19.36 5.44 -2.61
C ASN A 94 20.59 6.35 -2.75
N PRO A 95 20.81 7.29 -1.84
CA PRO A 95 21.91 8.25 -1.98
C PRO A 95 23.28 7.58 -2.10
N GLY A 96 23.47 6.42 -1.42
CA GLY A 96 24.71 5.64 -1.54
C GLY A 96 24.96 5.10 -2.95
N ASN A 97 23.93 4.92 -3.78
CA ASN A 97 24.07 4.47 -5.16
C ASN A 97 24.19 5.64 -6.16
N ILE A 98 23.75 6.84 -5.80
CA ILE A 98 23.82 8.03 -6.67
C ILE A 98 25.27 8.47 -6.87
N GLY A 99 26.14 8.24 -5.89
CA GLY A 99 27.55 8.53 -5.94
C GLY A 99 28.02 9.49 -4.85
N ASP A 100 28.90 10.43 -5.20
CA ASP A 100 29.40 11.42 -4.25
C ASP A 100 28.34 12.45 -3.80
N TRP A 101 28.60 13.12 -2.69
CA TRP A 101 27.70 14.10 -2.13
C TRP A 101 27.36 15.26 -3.07
N ALA A 102 28.27 15.65 -3.97
CA ALA A 102 28.01 16.71 -4.94
C ALA A 102 26.88 16.34 -5.90
N LYS A 103 26.77 15.06 -6.29
CA LYS A 103 25.68 14.57 -7.12
C LYS A 103 24.37 14.48 -6.34
N VAL A 104 24.43 14.06 -5.08
CA VAL A 104 23.25 14.04 -4.18
C VAL A 104 22.74 15.47 -3.98
N ASP A 105 23.66 16.43 -3.75
CA ASP A 105 23.34 17.84 -3.59
C ASP A 105 22.64 18.43 -4.83
N ALA A 106 23.14 18.10 -6.02
CA ALA A 106 22.49 18.53 -7.26
C ALA A 106 21.04 18.01 -7.40
N VAL A 107 20.76 16.79 -6.92
CA VAL A 107 19.39 16.24 -6.89
C VAL A 107 18.54 16.96 -5.85
N ILE A 108 19.10 17.25 -4.67
CA ILE A 108 18.42 18.01 -3.60
C ILE A 108 18.02 19.40 -4.12
N ASP A 109 18.97 20.11 -4.77
CA ASP A 109 18.74 21.46 -5.29
C ASP A 109 17.65 21.47 -6.37
N ALA A 110 17.67 20.52 -7.31
CA ALA A 110 16.65 20.38 -8.34
C ALA A 110 15.26 20.05 -7.73
N ALA A 111 15.21 19.12 -6.80
CA ALA A 111 13.98 18.75 -6.13
C ALA A 111 13.42 19.90 -5.28
N GLY A 112 14.27 20.63 -4.58
CA GLY A 112 13.89 21.81 -3.79
C GLY A 112 13.30 22.93 -4.64
N ALA A 113 13.93 23.24 -5.77
CA ALA A 113 13.45 24.26 -6.70
C ALA A 113 12.07 23.92 -7.29
N ALA A 114 11.76 22.65 -7.49
CA ALA A 114 10.49 22.17 -8.04
C ALA A 114 9.44 21.82 -6.97
N GLY A 115 9.76 21.89 -5.68
CA GLY A 115 8.88 21.38 -4.61
C GLY A 115 8.67 19.86 -4.61
N CYS A 116 9.53 19.12 -5.32
CA CYS A 116 9.47 17.68 -5.42
C CYS A 116 9.98 17.03 -4.13
N ALA A 117 9.26 16.04 -3.60
CA ALA A 117 9.68 15.31 -2.42
C ALA A 117 10.79 14.29 -2.75
N ILE A 118 11.59 13.91 -1.75
CA ILE A 118 12.56 12.81 -1.93
C ILE A 118 12.30 11.71 -0.91
N ARG A 119 12.21 10.46 -1.38
CA ARG A 119 12.31 9.29 -0.51
C ARG A 119 13.73 8.77 -0.50
N ILE A 120 14.34 8.83 0.65
CA ILE A 120 15.62 8.17 0.95
C ILE A 120 15.33 6.68 1.14
N GLY A 121 15.86 5.84 0.24
CA GLY A 121 15.61 4.41 0.25
C GLY A 121 16.85 3.60 0.57
N VAL A 122 17.10 3.33 1.85
CA VAL A 122 18.17 2.45 2.30
C VAL A 122 17.74 0.99 2.17
N ASN A 123 18.63 0.15 1.69
CA ASN A 123 18.40 -1.30 1.58
C ASN A 123 19.57 -2.06 2.22
N ALA A 124 19.26 -3.18 2.85
CA ALA A 124 20.26 -4.03 3.51
C ALA A 124 21.40 -4.51 2.57
N GLY A 125 21.10 -4.68 1.28
CA GLY A 125 22.08 -5.15 0.27
C GLY A 125 22.89 -4.03 -0.40
N SER A 126 22.70 -2.76 -0.05
CA SER A 126 23.37 -1.61 -0.68
C SER A 126 23.69 -0.51 0.33
N LEU A 127 24.23 -0.90 1.48
CA LEU A 127 24.77 -0.01 2.49
C LEU A 127 26.11 0.55 2.02
N GLU A 128 26.49 1.73 2.54
CA GLU A 128 27.82 2.29 2.36
C GLU A 128 28.88 1.32 2.94
N GLN A 129 30.03 1.23 2.26
CA GLN A 129 31.05 0.23 2.55
C GLN A 129 31.54 0.32 4.00
N ASP A 130 31.76 1.52 4.53
CA ASP A 130 32.22 1.74 5.89
C ASP A 130 31.21 1.29 6.97
N ILE A 131 29.91 1.30 6.64
CA ILE A 131 28.84 0.77 7.51
C ILE A 131 28.68 -0.74 7.31
N ALA A 132 28.74 -1.20 6.06
CA ALA A 132 28.59 -2.63 5.73
C ALA A 132 29.67 -3.48 6.42
N GLU A 133 30.89 -2.98 6.51
CA GLU A 133 32.06 -3.63 7.11
C GLU A 133 32.10 -3.58 8.66
N ARG A 134 31.13 -2.95 9.32
CA ARG A 134 31.02 -2.90 10.79
C ARG A 134 30.52 -4.23 11.35
N ASP A 135 31.43 -5.09 11.82
CA ASP A 135 31.08 -6.41 12.42
C ASP A 135 30.53 -6.28 13.86
N ASP A 136 30.71 -5.14 14.49
CA ASP A 136 30.20 -4.81 15.82
C ASP A 136 28.72 -4.38 15.81
N LEU A 137 28.11 -4.18 14.64
CA LEU A 137 26.72 -3.76 14.48
C LEU A 137 25.85 -4.87 13.89
N THR A 138 24.63 -4.98 14.41
CA THR A 138 23.57 -5.81 13.83
C THR A 138 23.05 -5.18 12.52
N GLN A 139 22.36 -5.96 11.70
CA GLN A 139 21.79 -5.46 10.45
C GLN A 139 20.79 -4.29 10.65
N PRO A 140 19.88 -4.33 11.66
CA PRO A 140 19.05 -3.17 11.97
C PRO A 140 19.85 -1.91 12.31
N GLU A 141 20.89 -2.03 13.15
CA GLU A 141 21.74 -0.89 13.53
C GLU A 141 22.48 -0.29 12.35
N LYS A 142 22.97 -1.12 11.42
CA LYS A 142 23.56 -0.65 10.16
C LYS A 142 22.57 0.14 9.31
N LEU A 143 21.34 -0.35 9.19
CA LEU A 143 20.27 0.32 8.46
C LEU A 143 19.89 1.67 9.09
N VAL A 144 19.81 1.73 10.41
CA VAL A 144 19.55 2.96 11.16
C VAL A 144 20.69 3.96 10.97
N MET A 145 21.93 3.54 11.16
CA MET A 145 23.11 4.40 11.00
C MET A 145 23.21 5.02 9.59
N SER A 146 22.99 4.22 8.54
CA SER A 146 22.92 4.70 7.17
C SER A 146 21.78 5.71 6.97
N SER A 147 20.60 5.39 7.50
CA SER A 147 19.44 6.26 7.43
C SER A 147 19.67 7.61 8.07
N GLU A 148 20.23 7.64 9.28
CA GLU A 148 20.57 8.85 10.00
C GLU A 148 21.60 9.72 9.24
N ARG A 149 22.64 9.07 8.67
CA ARG A 149 23.66 9.77 7.89
C ARG A 149 23.04 10.55 6.74
N PHE A 150 22.13 9.93 5.98
CA PHE A 150 21.48 10.59 4.87
C PHE A 150 20.48 11.65 5.33
N VAL A 151 19.67 11.38 6.33
CA VAL A 151 18.73 12.37 6.87
C VAL A 151 19.47 13.61 7.37
N LYS A 152 20.52 13.46 8.16
CA LYS A 152 21.35 14.57 8.66
C LYS A 152 21.97 15.40 7.52
N HIS A 153 22.37 14.75 6.41
CA HIS A 153 22.92 15.49 5.26
C HIS A 153 21.82 16.31 4.55
N PHE A 154 20.64 15.72 4.33
CA PHE A 154 19.51 16.44 3.72
C PHE A 154 19.05 17.63 4.56
N GLU A 155 18.99 17.46 5.88
CA GLU A 155 18.66 18.53 6.82
C GLU A 155 19.73 19.63 6.84
N TYR A 156 21.02 19.25 6.80
CA TYR A 156 22.13 20.21 6.67
C TYR A 156 22.01 21.06 5.40
N ARG A 157 21.49 20.47 4.31
CA ARG A 157 21.18 21.19 3.06
C ARG A 157 19.87 21.99 3.14
N GLY A 158 19.18 21.99 4.27
CA GLY A 158 17.88 22.65 4.46
C GLY A 158 16.72 21.99 3.75
N PHE A 159 16.88 20.74 3.29
CA PHE A 159 15.84 19.99 2.58
C PHE A 159 15.12 19.02 3.53
N THR A 160 13.87 19.36 3.90
CA THR A 160 13.07 18.60 4.87
C THR A 160 11.87 17.87 4.23
N ASN A 161 11.64 18.04 2.92
CA ASN A 161 10.55 17.35 2.21
C ASN A 161 10.94 15.90 1.88
N ILE A 162 11.24 15.11 2.92
CA ILE A 162 11.77 13.75 2.83
C ILE A 162 10.84 12.71 3.42
N VAL A 163 10.91 11.50 2.87
CA VAL A 163 10.37 10.25 3.42
C VAL A 163 11.53 9.28 3.56
N LEU A 164 11.56 8.49 4.61
CA LEU A 164 12.59 7.49 4.82
C LEU A 164 12.06 6.07 4.64
N SER A 165 12.83 5.20 4.02
CA SER A 165 12.58 3.76 4.01
C SER A 165 13.87 2.99 4.20
N ALA A 166 13.88 2.02 5.13
CA ALA A 166 14.98 1.10 5.38
C ALA A 166 14.47 -0.34 5.28
N LYS A 167 14.72 -0.99 4.14
CA LYS A 167 14.07 -2.25 3.80
C LYS A 167 14.99 -3.45 3.96
N ALA A 168 14.43 -4.52 4.53
CA ALA A 168 15.02 -5.84 4.62
C ALA A 168 14.03 -6.92 4.13
N HIS A 169 14.52 -8.13 3.85
CA HIS A 169 13.69 -9.28 3.48
C HIS A 169 13.13 -10.02 4.71
N SER A 170 13.80 -9.90 5.86
CA SER A 170 13.37 -10.47 7.14
C SER A 170 12.35 -9.57 7.81
N VAL A 171 11.22 -10.13 8.22
CA VAL A 171 10.19 -9.42 8.99
C VAL A 171 10.78 -8.89 10.29
N GLN A 172 11.52 -9.74 11.06
CA GLN A 172 12.11 -9.32 12.32
C GLN A 172 13.09 -8.15 12.15
N THR A 173 14.00 -8.23 11.17
CA THR A 173 14.93 -7.13 10.87
C THR A 173 14.18 -5.85 10.49
N THR A 174 13.08 -5.98 9.74
CA THR A 174 12.23 -4.84 9.38
C THR A 174 11.60 -4.21 10.61
N LEU A 175 11.01 -5.01 11.51
CA LEU A 175 10.40 -4.53 12.75
C LEU A 175 11.42 -3.78 13.62
N ASP A 176 12.57 -4.40 13.88
CA ASP A 176 13.61 -3.82 14.74
C ASP A 176 14.14 -2.51 14.16
N THR A 177 14.37 -2.48 12.82
CA THR A 177 14.83 -1.27 12.12
C THR A 177 13.81 -0.13 12.23
N TYR A 178 12.55 -0.36 11.89
CA TYR A 178 11.54 0.71 11.89
C TYR A 178 11.17 1.19 13.29
N ARG A 179 11.17 0.30 14.30
CA ARG A 179 11.03 0.68 15.70
C ARG A 179 12.19 1.58 16.17
N ALA A 180 13.42 1.29 15.75
CA ALA A 180 14.56 2.15 16.03
C ALA A 180 14.44 3.50 15.29
N LEU A 181 14.15 3.50 13.99
CA LEU A 181 13.98 4.73 13.21
C LEU A 181 12.87 5.63 13.76
N SER A 182 11.74 5.08 14.21
CA SER A 182 10.66 5.87 14.79
C SER A 182 11.03 6.56 16.11
N ARG A 183 12.00 6.01 16.85
CA ARG A 183 12.54 6.63 18.07
C ARG A 183 13.63 7.65 17.78
N GLU A 184 14.55 7.32 16.86
CA GLU A 184 15.75 8.10 16.57
C GLU A 184 15.46 9.29 15.65
N ILE A 185 14.51 9.12 14.72
CA ILE A 185 14.15 10.12 13.69
C ILE A 185 12.62 10.31 13.64
N PRO A 186 11.96 10.68 14.74
CA PRO A 186 10.49 10.70 14.84
C PRO A 186 9.81 11.76 13.97
N HIS A 187 10.57 12.72 13.45
CA HIS A 187 10.07 13.84 12.64
C HIS A 187 10.04 13.54 11.14
N VAL A 188 10.64 12.42 10.70
CA VAL A 188 10.68 12.03 9.28
C VAL A 188 9.64 10.94 9.02
N PRO A 189 8.69 11.16 8.09
CA PRO A 189 7.72 10.14 7.71
C PRO A 189 8.38 8.86 7.18
N LEU A 190 7.81 7.71 7.57
CA LEU A 190 8.34 6.39 7.24
C LEU A 190 7.53 5.70 6.14
N HIS A 191 8.22 5.18 5.13
CA HIS A 191 7.63 4.32 4.11
C HIS A 191 7.93 2.86 4.40
N LEU A 192 6.91 2.11 4.79
CA LEU A 192 7.01 0.71 5.14
C LEU A 192 7.02 -0.22 3.91
N GLY A 193 7.69 -1.35 4.04
CA GLY A 193 7.64 -2.43 3.06
C GLY A 193 8.59 -3.55 3.42
N VAL A 194 8.16 -4.79 3.17
CA VAL A 194 9.03 -5.97 3.21
C VAL A 194 9.46 -6.26 1.77
N THR A 195 10.78 -6.32 1.53
CA THR A 195 11.31 -6.66 0.19
C THR A 195 11.42 -8.16 0.03
N GLU A 196 11.34 -8.64 -1.23
CA GLU A 196 11.51 -10.06 -1.54
C GLU A 196 10.55 -10.95 -0.71
N ALA A 197 9.30 -10.47 -0.57
CA ALA A 197 8.32 -11.14 0.27
C ALA A 197 7.89 -12.51 -0.28
N GLY A 198 8.02 -12.73 -1.59
CA GLY A 198 7.72 -13.99 -2.26
C GLY A 198 6.46 -13.94 -3.12
N THR A 199 5.93 -15.13 -3.45
CA THR A 199 4.71 -15.29 -4.25
C THR A 199 3.50 -14.67 -3.57
N LYS A 200 2.38 -14.56 -4.29
CA LYS A 200 1.14 -13.90 -3.80
C LYS A 200 0.79 -14.33 -2.36
N LEU A 201 0.67 -15.62 -2.09
CA LEU A 201 0.30 -16.11 -0.76
C LEU A 201 1.36 -15.78 0.30
N GLN A 202 2.62 -16.15 0.04
CA GLN A 202 3.71 -15.93 1.00
C GLN A 202 3.98 -14.45 1.23
N GLY A 203 3.98 -13.66 0.14
CA GLY A 203 4.18 -12.23 0.20
C GLY A 203 3.05 -11.50 0.94
N THR A 204 1.81 -11.94 0.76
CA THR A 204 0.66 -11.43 1.53
C THR A 204 0.86 -11.70 3.02
N ILE A 205 1.19 -12.94 3.41
CA ILE A 205 1.39 -13.30 4.81
C ILE A 205 2.53 -12.48 5.43
N LYS A 206 3.71 -12.43 4.78
CA LYS A 206 4.86 -11.67 5.28
C LYS A 206 4.57 -10.18 5.42
N SER A 207 3.92 -9.60 4.41
CA SER A 207 3.56 -8.18 4.43
C SER A 207 2.52 -7.90 5.51
N SER A 208 1.49 -8.75 5.63
CA SER A 208 0.45 -8.57 6.66
C SER A 208 1.03 -8.63 8.07
N VAL A 209 1.96 -9.56 8.34
CA VAL A 209 2.63 -9.63 9.65
C VAL A 209 3.53 -8.43 9.87
N GLY A 210 4.46 -8.15 8.93
CA GLY A 210 5.47 -7.10 9.13
C GLY A 210 4.87 -5.70 9.17
N LEU A 211 4.02 -5.36 8.19
CA LEU A 211 3.39 -4.05 8.11
C LEU A 211 2.27 -3.91 9.17
N GLY A 212 1.51 -4.99 9.41
CA GLY A 212 0.43 -4.98 10.40
C GLY A 212 0.93 -4.68 11.80
N ILE A 213 2.04 -5.29 12.24
CA ILE A 213 2.63 -5.01 13.56
C ILE A 213 3.08 -3.55 13.65
N LEU A 214 3.85 -3.04 12.68
CA LEU A 214 4.33 -1.65 12.71
C LEU A 214 3.19 -0.64 12.71
N LEU A 215 2.21 -0.83 11.84
CA LEU A 215 1.05 0.05 11.74
C LEU A 215 0.18 0.02 13.01
N SER A 216 0.05 -1.13 13.68
CA SER A 216 -0.66 -1.23 14.96
C SER A 216 0.07 -0.52 16.11
N GLU A 217 1.39 -0.35 15.99
CA GLU A 217 2.22 0.44 16.91
C GLU A 217 2.25 1.93 16.54
N GLY A 218 1.50 2.37 15.51
CA GLY A 218 1.50 3.75 15.02
C GLY A 218 2.74 4.11 14.20
N ILE A 219 3.50 3.13 13.73
CA ILE A 219 4.72 3.33 12.94
C ILE A 219 4.41 3.16 11.46
N GLY A 220 4.64 4.22 10.66
CA GLY A 220 4.51 4.22 9.22
C GLY A 220 3.44 5.15 8.68
N ASP A 221 3.81 5.95 7.68
CA ASP A 221 2.99 6.98 7.05
C ASP A 221 2.62 6.64 5.61
N THR A 222 3.37 5.74 4.99
CA THR A 222 3.10 5.22 3.65
C THR A 222 3.63 3.78 3.56
N MET A 223 3.00 2.96 2.73
CA MET A 223 3.34 1.56 2.63
C MET A 223 3.32 1.03 1.19
N ARG A 224 4.10 -0.03 0.95
CA ARG A 224 3.99 -0.86 -0.25
C ARG A 224 4.06 -2.34 0.13
N VAL A 225 3.07 -3.10 -0.29
CA VAL A 225 3.14 -4.56 -0.38
C VAL A 225 3.92 -4.92 -1.65
N SER A 226 4.82 -5.88 -1.58
CA SER A 226 5.61 -6.35 -2.74
C SER A 226 5.35 -7.82 -2.98
N LEU A 227 4.80 -8.16 -4.15
CA LEU A 227 4.44 -9.53 -4.52
C LEU A 227 5.14 -9.94 -5.82
N THR A 228 5.50 -11.21 -5.93
CA THR A 228 5.83 -11.83 -7.22
C THR A 228 4.50 -12.20 -7.91
N ALA A 229 3.79 -11.19 -8.40
CA ALA A 229 2.49 -11.26 -9.06
C ALA A 229 2.25 -9.99 -9.90
N ASP A 230 1.09 -9.88 -10.55
CA ASP A 230 0.68 -8.62 -11.18
C ASP A 230 0.63 -7.50 -10.13
N PRO A 231 1.26 -6.34 -10.38
CA PRO A 231 1.27 -5.23 -9.43
C PRO A 231 -0.12 -4.76 -8.97
N VAL A 232 -1.17 -4.96 -9.77
CA VAL A 232 -2.56 -4.62 -9.41
C VAL A 232 -3.08 -5.45 -8.22
N GLU A 233 -2.42 -6.55 -7.88
CA GLU A 233 -2.76 -7.37 -6.72
C GLU A 233 -2.16 -6.84 -5.41
N GLU A 234 -1.19 -5.92 -5.45
CA GLU A 234 -0.57 -5.35 -4.25
C GLU A 234 -1.51 -4.42 -3.46
N PRO A 235 -2.24 -3.47 -4.10
CA PRO A 235 -3.13 -2.56 -3.38
C PRO A 235 -4.24 -3.24 -2.59
N PRO A 236 -4.94 -4.27 -3.10
CA PRO A 236 -5.94 -4.99 -2.30
C PRO A 236 -5.40 -5.56 -0.99
N VAL A 237 -4.18 -6.10 -1.00
CA VAL A 237 -3.51 -6.60 0.22
C VAL A 237 -3.19 -5.45 1.18
N ALA A 238 -2.70 -4.33 0.66
CA ALA A 238 -2.42 -3.15 1.48
C ALA A 238 -3.70 -2.62 2.14
N TRP A 239 -4.81 -2.53 1.39
CA TRP A 239 -6.10 -2.13 1.93
C TRP A 239 -6.64 -3.12 2.95
N GLY A 240 -6.48 -4.44 2.71
CA GLY A 240 -6.85 -5.48 3.68
C GLY A 240 -6.14 -5.30 5.02
N ILE A 241 -4.82 -4.98 5.00
CA ILE A 241 -4.05 -4.68 6.22
C ILE A 241 -4.61 -3.44 6.93
N LEU A 242 -4.85 -2.35 6.20
CA LEU A 242 -5.35 -1.10 6.78
C LEU A 242 -6.76 -1.22 7.35
N GLN A 243 -7.65 -1.95 6.66
CA GLN A 243 -9.02 -2.23 7.12
C GLN A 243 -9.02 -3.11 8.37
N SER A 244 -8.23 -4.20 8.39
CA SER A 244 -8.12 -5.09 9.55
C SER A 244 -7.62 -4.39 10.81
N LEU A 245 -6.89 -3.27 10.65
CA LEU A 245 -6.41 -2.43 11.77
C LEU A 245 -7.33 -1.23 12.05
N GLY A 246 -8.41 -1.05 11.29
CA GLY A 246 -9.31 0.10 11.44
C GLY A 246 -8.69 1.45 11.07
N LEU A 247 -7.54 1.46 10.37
CA LEU A 247 -6.80 2.69 10.02
C LEU A 247 -7.40 3.42 8.81
N ARG A 248 -7.80 2.67 7.79
CA ARG A 248 -8.47 3.18 6.59
C ARG A 248 -9.44 2.12 6.07
N ARG A 249 -10.51 2.55 5.40
CA ARG A 249 -11.47 1.65 4.74
C ARG A 249 -11.61 2.01 3.27
N ARG A 250 -11.70 0.99 2.42
CA ARG A 250 -11.98 1.13 0.99
C ARG A 250 -12.70 -0.12 0.51
N GLY A 251 -13.91 0.09 -0.02
CA GLY A 251 -14.76 -1.01 -0.45
C GLY A 251 -15.36 -1.82 0.69
N PRO A 252 -16.20 -2.78 0.36
CA PRO A 252 -16.87 -3.63 1.34
C PRO A 252 -15.91 -4.59 2.04
N GLU A 253 -16.09 -4.77 3.34
CA GLU A 253 -15.49 -5.82 4.15
C GLU A 253 -16.46 -6.98 4.26
N ILE A 254 -15.99 -8.19 3.98
CA ILE A 254 -16.83 -9.39 4.07
C ILE A 254 -16.52 -10.12 5.36
N VAL A 255 -17.53 -10.24 6.21
CA VAL A 255 -17.50 -11.01 7.44
C VAL A 255 -18.20 -12.34 7.19
N SER A 256 -17.45 -13.43 7.07
CA SER A 256 -18.03 -14.75 6.86
C SER A 256 -17.63 -15.75 7.94
N CYS A 257 -18.56 -16.59 8.37
CA CYS A 257 -18.24 -17.60 9.37
C CYS A 257 -17.46 -18.77 8.74
N PRO A 258 -16.61 -19.47 9.52
CA PRO A 258 -15.99 -20.71 9.05
C PRO A 258 -17.08 -21.79 8.87
N THR A 259 -16.92 -22.63 7.84
CA THR A 259 -17.83 -23.75 7.56
C THR A 259 -17.72 -24.81 8.67
N CYS A 260 -18.62 -24.75 9.65
CA CYS A 260 -18.72 -25.74 10.73
C CYS A 260 -19.88 -26.71 10.50
N ALA A 261 -20.05 -27.70 11.38
CA ALA A 261 -21.14 -28.71 11.29
C ALA A 261 -22.57 -28.11 11.36
N ARG A 262 -22.70 -26.83 11.74
CA ARG A 262 -24.01 -26.12 11.75
C ARG A 262 -24.32 -25.44 10.42
N CYS A 263 -23.37 -25.36 9.50
CA CYS A 263 -23.54 -24.73 8.18
C CYS A 263 -24.63 -25.51 7.40
N GLN A 264 -25.63 -24.79 6.86
CA GLN A 264 -26.80 -25.39 6.23
C GLN A 264 -26.85 -25.19 4.72
N VAL A 265 -25.87 -24.54 4.16
CA VAL A 265 -25.70 -24.23 2.73
C VAL A 265 -24.26 -24.49 2.31
N ASN A 266 -24.01 -24.54 1.01
CA ASN A 266 -22.64 -24.52 0.51
C ASN A 266 -22.08 -23.06 0.57
N LEU A 267 -21.60 -22.65 1.75
CA LEU A 267 -21.22 -21.27 2.06
C LEU A 267 -20.04 -20.77 1.24
N ILE A 268 -19.07 -21.63 0.93
CA ILE A 268 -17.82 -21.23 0.28
C ILE A 268 -18.08 -20.53 -1.08
N PRO A 269 -18.80 -21.17 -2.05
CA PRO A 269 -19.11 -20.51 -3.31
C PRO A 269 -19.92 -19.22 -3.16
N ILE A 270 -20.86 -19.18 -2.19
CA ILE A 270 -21.65 -17.97 -1.92
C ILE A 270 -20.74 -16.82 -1.48
N ALA A 271 -19.84 -17.06 -0.53
CA ALA A 271 -18.92 -16.04 -0.03
C ALA A 271 -17.93 -15.61 -1.12
N GLU A 272 -17.43 -16.54 -1.93
CA GLU A 272 -16.53 -16.25 -3.05
C GLU A 272 -17.24 -15.41 -4.13
N GLU A 273 -18.48 -15.75 -4.50
CA GLU A 273 -19.26 -14.99 -5.47
C GLU A 273 -19.59 -13.59 -4.98
N VAL A 274 -20.00 -13.44 -3.72
CA VAL A 274 -20.22 -12.12 -3.09
C VAL A 274 -18.92 -11.30 -3.12
N THR A 275 -17.79 -11.90 -2.78
CA THR A 275 -16.48 -11.24 -2.80
C THR A 275 -16.14 -10.75 -4.20
N GLU A 276 -16.31 -11.58 -5.22
CA GLU A 276 -15.99 -11.20 -6.61
C GLU A 276 -16.91 -10.10 -7.14
N ARG A 277 -18.21 -10.16 -6.85
CA ARG A 277 -19.17 -9.11 -7.26
C ARG A 277 -18.88 -7.77 -6.58
N LEU A 278 -18.44 -7.79 -5.32
CA LEU A 278 -18.14 -6.58 -4.55
C LEU A 278 -16.76 -5.96 -4.85
N LYS A 279 -15.91 -6.62 -5.62
CA LYS A 279 -14.52 -6.24 -5.87
C LYS A 279 -14.32 -4.80 -6.39
N ASN A 280 -15.26 -4.31 -7.19
CA ASN A 280 -15.19 -2.98 -7.80
C ASN A 280 -15.94 -1.90 -7.00
N TYR A 281 -16.58 -2.28 -5.92
CA TYR A 281 -17.27 -1.32 -5.05
C TYR A 281 -16.26 -0.60 -4.15
N THR A 282 -16.41 0.70 -4.02
CA THR A 282 -15.51 1.53 -3.20
C THR A 282 -16.16 2.02 -1.91
N ALA A 283 -17.47 1.87 -1.77
CA ALA A 283 -18.19 2.24 -0.56
C ALA A 283 -17.77 1.37 0.62
N PRO A 284 -17.42 1.93 1.78
CA PRO A 284 -16.96 1.19 2.94
C PRO A 284 -18.17 0.59 3.69
N LEU A 285 -18.59 -0.60 3.27
CA LEU A 285 -19.68 -1.36 3.86
C LEU A 285 -19.14 -2.61 4.56
N SER A 286 -19.80 -3.05 5.62
CA SER A 286 -19.57 -4.35 6.25
C SER A 286 -20.67 -5.32 5.84
N ILE A 287 -20.31 -6.39 5.12
CA ILE A 287 -21.25 -7.36 4.55
C ILE A 287 -21.05 -8.72 5.21
N ALA A 288 -22.08 -9.24 5.87
CA ALA A 288 -22.02 -10.52 6.58
C ALA A 288 -22.60 -11.66 5.73
N VAL A 289 -21.87 -12.78 5.64
CA VAL A 289 -22.32 -14.01 4.96
C VAL A 289 -22.21 -15.18 5.94
N MET A 290 -23.35 -15.53 6.58
CA MET A 290 -23.40 -16.49 7.69
C MET A 290 -24.08 -17.80 7.27
N GLY A 291 -23.39 -18.93 7.47
CA GLY A 291 -23.84 -20.26 7.05
C GLY A 291 -24.95 -20.90 7.91
N CYS A 292 -25.36 -20.29 9.03
CA CYS A 292 -26.47 -20.74 9.85
C CYS A 292 -27.16 -19.59 10.58
N ALA A 293 -28.45 -19.78 10.91
CA ALA A 293 -29.24 -18.77 11.61
C ALA A 293 -28.93 -18.65 13.12
N VAL A 294 -28.15 -19.56 13.70
CA VAL A 294 -27.87 -19.58 15.14
C VAL A 294 -26.98 -18.43 15.60
N ASN A 295 -25.93 -18.15 14.84
CA ASN A 295 -24.95 -17.10 15.18
C ASN A 295 -25.11 -15.86 14.27
N GLY A 296 -25.86 -15.99 13.15
CA GLY A 296 -25.97 -14.92 12.16
C GLY A 296 -26.38 -13.56 12.75
N PRO A 297 -27.47 -13.47 13.49
CA PRO A 297 -27.92 -12.21 14.07
C PRO A 297 -27.03 -11.66 15.18
N GLY A 298 -26.24 -12.49 15.86
CA GLY A 298 -25.36 -12.07 16.97
C GLY A 298 -23.97 -11.65 16.50
N GLU A 299 -23.30 -12.52 15.72
CA GLU A 299 -21.92 -12.26 15.24
C GLU A 299 -21.88 -11.24 14.09
N ALA A 300 -23.02 -10.99 13.45
CA ALA A 300 -23.14 -10.06 12.34
C ALA A 300 -24.02 -8.83 12.66
N SER A 301 -24.33 -8.60 13.94
CA SER A 301 -25.16 -7.45 14.38
C SER A 301 -24.57 -6.10 13.95
N ASP A 302 -23.24 -6.01 13.87
CA ASP A 302 -22.52 -4.78 13.54
C ASP A 302 -22.31 -4.60 12.02
N ALA A 303 -22.75 -5.59 11.19
CA ALA A 303 -22.67 -5.45 9.76
C ALA A 303 -23.78 -4.54 9.22
N ASP A 304 -23.41 -3.70 8.22
CA ASP A 304 -24.40 -2.84 7.55
C ASP A 304 -25.49 -3.69 6.87
N LEU A 305 -25.11 -4.83 6.30
CA LEU A 305 -26.01 -5.74 5.59
C LEU A 305 -25.49 -7.18 5.71
N GLY A 306 -26.37 -8.17 5.64
CA GLY A 306 -25.92 -9.55 5.59
C GLY A 306 -27.02 -10.59 5.37
N VAL A 307 -26.55 -11.83 5.25
CA VAL A 307 -27.41 -13.02 5.15
C VAL A 307 -27.06 -14.03 6.24
N ALA A 308 -28.11 -14.63 6.83
CA ALA A 308 -28.00 -15.76 7.75
C ALA A 308 -28.72 -16.95 7.13
N CYS A 309 -27.95 -17.94 6.65
CA CYS A 309 -28.46 -19.05 5.88
C CYS A 309 -29.17 -20.11 6.76
N GLY A 310 -30.21 -20.71 6.21
CA GLY A 310 -30.94 -21.84 6.75
C GLY A 310 -31.19 -22.88 5.65
N ARG A 311 -31.86 -23.95 5.94
CA ARG A 311 -32.18 -25.01 4.95
C ARG A 311 -33.10 -24.47 3.85
N GLY A 312 -32.57 -24.36 2.62
CA GLY A 312 -33.30 -23.92 1.43
C GLY A 312 -33.71 -22.44 1.42
N GLN A 313 -33.35 -21.67 2.43
CA GLN A 313 -33.63 -20.22 2.53
C GLN A 313 -32.63 -19.51 3.39
N ALA A 314 -32.52 -18.17 3.22
CA ALA A 314 -31.70 -17.31 4.08
C ALA A 314 -32.54 -16.12 4.59
N LEU A 315 -32.16 -15.61 5.74
CA LEU A 315 -32.65 -14.34 6.29
C LEU A 315 -31.70 -13.21 5.82
N LEU A 316 -32.29 -12.22 5.15
CA LEU A 316 -31.60 -10.96 4.89
C LEU A 316 -31.79 -10.05 6.10
N PHE A 317 -30.72 -9.36 6.49
CA PHE A 317 -30.75 -8.39 7.58
C PHE A 317 -29.92 -7.16 7.26
N SER A 318 -30.34 -6.03 7.78
CA SER A 318 -29.61 -4.77 7.71
C SER A 318 -29.55 -4.17 9.12
N HIS A 319 -28.34 -3.78 9.56
CA HIS A 319 -28.10 -3.25 10.91
C HIS A 319 -28.76 -4.10 12.02
N GLY A 320 -28.59 -5.42 11.94
CA GLY A 320 -29.18 -6.37 12.89
C GLY A 320 -30.68 -6.63 12.78
N GLN A 321 -31.40 -5.93 11.89
CA GLN A 321 -32.84 -6.12 11.69
C GLN A 321 -33.12 -6.97 10.46
N ILE A 322 -34.01 -7.97 10.60
CA ILE A 322 -34.43 -8.81 9.46
C ILE A 322 -35.27 -7.98 8.51
N ILE A 323 -34.82 -7.85 7.26
CA ILE A 323 -35.50 -7.11 6.20
C ILE A 323 -36.21 -8.04 5.20
N GLY A 324 -35.87 -9.32 5.17
CA GLY A 324 -36.49 -10.27 4.25
C GLY A 324 -36.05 -11.70 4.42
N LYS A 325 -36.69 -12.57 3.61
CA LYS A 325 -36.31 -13.98 3.43
C LYS A 325 -36.15 -14.24 1.95
N VAL A 326 -35.12 -15.00 1.60
CA VAL A 326 -34.78 -15.33 0.21
C VAL A 326 -34.54 -16.83 0.06
N ALA A 327 -34.80 -17.37 -1.11
CA ALA A 327 -34.44 -18.75 -1.45
C ALA A 327 -32.90 -18.88 -1.58
N GLU A 328 -32.40 -20.10 -1.35
CA GLU A 328 -30.95 -20.35 -1.34
C GLU A 328 -30.26 -19.95 -2.65
N ASP A 329 -30.90 -20.20 -3.79
CA ASP A 329 -30.42 -19.87 -5.13
C ASP A 329 -30.51 -18.38 -5.46
N GLN A 330 -31.15 -17.56 -4.64
CA GLN A 330 -31.28 -16.11 -4.80
C GLN A 330 -30.45 -15.28 -3.80
N ILE A 331 -29.68 -15.94 -2.91
CA ILE A 331 -28.98 -15.27 -1.82
C ILE A 331 -28.07 -14.15 -2.35
N VAL A 332 -27.23 -14.44 -3.34
CA VAL A 332 -26.25 -13.50 -3.84
C VAL A 332 -26.93 -12.31 -4.54
N ASP A 333 -27.90 -12.59 -5.42
CA ASP A 333 -28.58 -11.53 -6.16
C ASP A 333 -29.39 -10.62 -5.24
N ALA A 334 -30.05 -11.17 -4.24
CA ALA A 334 -30.80 -10.39 -3.26
C ALA A 334 -29.88 -9.53 -2.37
N LEU A 335 -28.76 -10.11 -1.95
CA LEU A 335 -27.74 -9.37 -1.18
C LEU A 335 -27.17 -8.20 -1.98
N MET A 336 -26.81 -8.45 -3.24
CA MET A 336 -26.27 -7.40 -4.13
C MET A 336 -27.28 -6.28 -4.40
N ALA A 337 -28.56 -6.63 -4.59
CA ALA A 337 -29.63 -5.63 -4.78
C ALA A 337 -29.78 -4.70 -3.56
N GLU A 338 -29.61 -5.25 -2.34
CA GLU A 338 -29.65 -4.41 -1.13
C GLU A 338 -28.35 -3.60 -0.95
N VAL A 339 -27.18 -4.11 -1.37
CA VAL A 339 -25.93 -3.35 -1.41
C VAL A 339 -26.07 -2.12 -2.31
N ASP A 340 -26.61 -2.31 -3.52
CA ASP A 340 -26.81 -1.21 -4.48
C ASP A 340 -27.73 -0.12 -3.90
N LYS A 341 -28.83 -0.49 -3.24
CA LYS A 341 -29.72 0.45 -2.54
C LYS A 341 -28.98 1.24 -1.44
N LEU A 342 -28.23 0.55 -0.60
CA LEU A 342 -27.47 1.22 0.48
C LEU A 342 -26.42 2.20 -0.06
N ILE A 343 -25.89 1.98 -1.26
CA ILE A 343 -24.95 2.87 -1.90
C ILE A 343 -25.66 4.08 -2.50
N GLU A 344 -26.84 3.89 -3.09
CA GLU A 344 -27.66 4.98 -3.64
C GLU A 344 -28.20 5.93 -2.56
N GLU A 345 -28.38 5.44 -1.34
CA GLU A 345 -28.90 6.22 -0.20
C GLU A 345 -27.83 7.06 0.52
N LYS A 346 -26.52 6.81 0.26
CA LYS A 346 -25.38 7.52 0.86
C LYS A 346 -24.82 8.59 -0.05
#